data_7ed6090364f09835370731620d442b3b
#
_entry.id   7ed6090364f09835370731620d442b3b
#
_cell.length_a   1.000
_cell.length_b   1.000
_cell.length_c   1.000
_cell.angle_alpha   90.00
_cell.angle_beta   90.00
_cell.angle_gamma   90.00
#
_symmetry.space_group_name_H-M   'P 1'
#
loop_
_entity.id
_entity.type
_entity.pdbx_description
1 polymer ?
#
loop_
_entity_poly.entity_id
_entity_poly.type
_entity_poly.pdbx_seq_one_letter_code
_entity_poly.pdbx_strand_id
1 'polypeptide(L)'
;KKYNLLINLNFSNLITKKFFSKKIIKKYKSLAYTLILEHEKIDNKIARQVFTKIGPLAFLPISDKETSIVYSIKNTAKIKKENLIELINLHNPSYKIKKIKEISSFELLSANLRNYYYKNILAFGELTHKIHPLAGQGFNMTIRDIKILLDIIQNKIDLGLPINSSVNQEFQKKAKHRNFIFSNGIDFIYEFFNYESKIKN
;
A
#
# COMPACT_ATOMS: atom_id res chain seq x y z
N LYS A 1 28.27 18.29 -4.10
CA LYS A 1 27.68 18.70 -2.81
C LYS A 1 27.76 17.53 -1.84
N LYS A 2 28.16 17.79 -0.59
CA LYS A 2 28.21 16.79 0.48
C LYS A 2 26.91 16.90 1.30
N TYR A 3 26.16 15.80 1.42
CA TYR A 3 24.90 15.75 2.19
C TYR A 3 25.12 14.93 3.45
N ASN A 4 24.65 15.40 4.59
CA ASN A 4 24.71 14.68 5.86
C ASN A 4 23.69 13.53 5.91
N LEU A 5 22.52 13.73 5.30
CA LEU A 5 21.44 12.76 5.20
C LEU A 5 20.80 12.90 3.80
N LEU A 6 20.52 11.76 3.15
CA LEU A 6 19.79 11.67 1.90
C LEU A 6 18.63 10.69 2.07
N ILE A 7 17.42 11.14 1.80
CA ILE A 7 16.22 10.29 1.85
C ILE A 7 15.83 9.91 0.43
N ASN A 8 15.79 8.62 0.15
CA ASN A 8 15.42 8.06 -1.14
C ASN A 8 14.06 7.36 -1.07
N LEU A 9 13.08 7.88 -1.82
CA LEU A 9 11.73 7.32 -1.93
C LEU A 9 11.51 6.62 -3.28
N ASN A 10 12.42 6.82 -4.25
CA ASN A 10 12.21 6.35 -5.61
C ASN A 10 12.53 4.86 -5.74
N PHE A 11 11.59 4.09 -6.26
CA PHE A 11 11.66 2.63 -6.38
C PHE A 11 12.61 2.14 -7.48
N SER A 12 12.88 2.94 -8.51
CA SER A 12 13.57 2.53 -9.75
C SER A 12 14.83 3.31 -10.10
N ASN A 13 15.22 4.32 -9.29
CA ASN A 13 16.42 5.13 -9.58
C ASN A 13 17.73 4.34 -9.38
N LEU A 14 18.85 4.92 -9.81
CA LEU A 14 20.17 4.31 -9.71
C LEU A 14 20.58 4.03 -8.25
N ILE A 15 20.19 4.88 -7.30
CA ILE A 15 20.46 4.69 -5.87
C ILE A 15 19.79 3.43 -5.38
N THR A 16 18.52 3.24 -5.70
CA THR A 16 17.76 2.04 -5.32
C THR A 16 18.35 0.78 -5.94
N LYS A 17 18.66 0.80 -7.22
CA LYS A 17 19.26 -0.34 -7.91
C LYS A 17 20.61 -0.74 -7.31
N LYS A 18 21.42 0.25 -6.93
CA LYS A 18 22.78 0.02 -6.40
C LYS A 18 22.80 -0.41 -4.93
N PHE A 19 21.99 0.22 -4.07
CA PHE A 19 22.09 0.06 -2.61
C PHE A 19 20.92 -0.64 -1.96
N PHE A 20 19.76 -0.71 -2.61
CA PHE A 20 18.50 -1.23 -2.05
C PHE A 20 17.90 -2.36 -2.90
N SER A 21 18.74 -3.20 -3.49
CA SER A 21 18.31 -4.34 -4.33
C SER A 21 17.79 -5.55 -3.53
N LYS A 22 18.29 -5.73 -2.28
CA LYS A 22 17.95 -6.90 -1.45
C LYS A 22 16.57 -6.73 -0.80
N LYS A 23 15.53 -7.30 -1.45
CA LYS A 23 14.13 -7.25 -1.03
C LYS A 23 13.59 -8.67 -0.81
N ILE A 24 12.66 -8.80 0.15
CA ILE A 24 11.79 -9.98 0.26
C ILE A 24 10.54 -9.64 -0.53
N ILE A 25 10.29 -10.35 -1.63
CA ILE A 25 9.16 -10.10 -2.53
C ILE A 25 8.20 -11.28 -2.45
N LYS A 26 6.90 -10.99 -2.26
CA LYS A 26 5.80 -11.95 -2.37
C LYS A 26 4.86 -11.49 -3.48
N LYS A 27 4.61 -12.35 -4.46
CA LYS A 27 3.63 -12.13 -5.53
C LYS A 27 2.33 -12.81 -5.17
N TYR A 28 1.21 -12.09 -5.24
CA TYR A 28 -0.10 -12.63 -4.86
C TYR A 28 -0.81 -13.37 -6.00
N LYS A 29 -0.24 -13.35 -7.22
CA LYS A 29 -0.89 -13.85 -8.44
C LYS A 29 -2.30 -13.25 -8.64
N SER A 30 -2.40 -11.95 -8.36
CA SER A 30 -3.64 -11.18 -8.41
C SER A 30 -3.39 -9.85 -9.09
N LEU A 31 -4.42 -9.32 -9.75
CA LEU A 31 -4.46 -7.98 -10.30
C LEU A 31 -5.35 -7.09 -9.44
N ALA A 32 -4.89 -5.90 -9.10
CA ALA A 32 -5.76 -4.85 -8.59
C ALA A 32 -6.30 -4.03 -9.76
N TYR A 33 -7.61 -3.83 -9.77
CA TYR A 33 -8.31 -2.91 -10.65
C TYR A 33 -8.70 -1.68 -9.84
N THR A 34 -8.43 -0.51 -10.38
CA THR A 34 -8.86 0.77 -9.81
C THR A 34 -9.70 1.51 -10.84
N LEU A 35 -10.78 2.12 -10.38
CA LEU A 35 -11.64 2.96 -11.19
C LEU A 35 -12.43 3.93 -10.32
N ILE A 36 -13.06 4.93 -10.95
CA ILE A 36 -13.96 5.88 -10.28
C ILE A 36 -15.37 5.67 -10.80
N LEU A 37 -16.31 5.44 -9.88
CA LEU A 37 -17.73 5.46 -10.13
C LEU A 37 -18.26 6.88 -9.93
N GLU A 38 -18.84 7.47 -10.97
CA GLU A 38 -19.71 8.64 -10.86
C GLU A 38 -21.14 8.15 -10.71
N HIS A 39 -21.85 8.59 -9.66
CA HIS A 39 -23.18 8.13 -9.30
C HIS A 39 -24.11 9.29 -8.92
N GLU A 40 -25.39 9.02 -8.71
CA GLU A 40 -26.31 10.00 -8.15
C GLU A 40 -25.84 10.47 -6.78
N LYS A 41 -26.25 11.70 -6.41
CA LYS A 41 -25.88 12.28 -5.11
C LYS A 41 -26.44 11.44 -3.95
N ILE A 42 -25.56 11.04 -3.04
CA ILE A 42 -25.89 10.32 -1.81
C ILE A 42 -25.04 10.84 -0.64
N ASP A 43 -25.39 10.51 0.59
CA ASP A 43 -24.50 10.74 1.75
C ASP A 43 -23.38 9.68 1.76
N ASN A 44 -22.29 9.99 1.06
CA ASN A 44 -21.20 9.07 0.76
C ASN A 44 -20.00 9.28 1.71
N LYS A 45 -20.16 8.92 2.98
CA LYS A 45 -19.15 9.14 4.03
C LYS A 45 -18.48 7.87 4.54
N ILE A 46 -18.97 6.68 4.15
CA ILE A 46 -18.53 5.42 4.73
C ILE A 46 -17.74 4.62 3.70
N ALA A 47 -16.44 4.40 3.97
CA ALA A 47 -15.65 3.44 3.23
C ALA A 47 -16.12 2.01 3.56
N ARG A 48 -16.31 1.19 2.54
CA ARG A 48 -16.76 -0.21 2.67
C ARG A 48 -15.77 -1.13 2.00
N GLN A 49 -15.51 -2.27 2.64
CA GLN A 49 -14.73 -3.35 2.04
C GLN A 49 -15.50 -4.66 2.14
N VAL A 50 -15.62 -5.35 1.01
CA VAL A 50 -16.31 -6.64 0.89
C VAL A 50 -15.28 -7.69 0.49
N PHE A 51 -15.20 -8.79 1.21
CA PHE A 51 -14.40 -9.95 0.85
C PHE A 51 -15.24 -10.87 -0.04
N THR A 52 -15.00 -10.78 -1.35
CA THR A 52 -15.70 -11.62 -2.34
C THR A 52 -14.97 -12.94 -2.55
N LYS A 53 -15.61 -13.91 -3.21
CA LYS A 53 -14.99 -15.21 -3.57
C LYS A 53 -13.71 -15.07 -4.41
N ILE A 54 -13.59 -13.99 -5.19
CA ILE A 54 -12.46 -13.77 -6.09
C ILE A 54 -11.43 -12.76 -5.54
N GLY A 55 -11.74 -12.11 -4.40
CA GLY A 55 -10.84 -11.22 -3.70
C GLY A 55 -11.52 -10.00 -3.06
N PRO A 56 -10.80 -9.16 -2.35
CA PRO A 56 -11.36 -7.98 -1.67
C PRO A 56 -11.72 -6.87 -2.65
N LEU A 57 -12.92 -6.32 -2.46
CA LEU A 57 -13.48 -5.18 -3.18
C LEU A 57 -13.72 -4.04 -2.20
N ALA A 58 -13.13 -2.88 -2.45
CA ALA A 58 -13.32 -1.68 -1.64
C ALA A 58 -14.08 -0.59 -2.39
N PHE A 59 -15.00 0.07 -1.69
CA PHE A 59 -15.72 1.27 -2.10
C PHE A 59 -15.24 2.41 -1.20
N LEU A 60 -14.52 3.36 -1.77
CA LEU A 60 -13.86 4.45 -1.04
C LEU A 60 -14.47 5.80 -1.46
N PRO A 61 -15.23 6.47 -0.60
CA PRO A 61 -15.83 7.76 -0.89
C PRO A 61 -14.80 8.81 -1.31
N ILE A 62 -15.04 9.51 -2.42
CA ILE A 62 -14.30 10.72 -2.84
C ILE A 62 -15.15 11.95 -2.56
N SER A 63 -16.42 11.89 -2.95
CA SER A 63 -17.40 12.96 -2.77
C SER A 63 -18.81 12.38 -2.65
N ASP A 64 -19.81 13.22 -2.52
CA ASP A 64 -21.22 12.82 -2.53
C ASP A 64 -21.71 12.25 -3.88
N LYS A 65 -20.88 12.35 -4.94
CA LYS A 65 -21.18 11.89 -6.31
C LYS A 65 -20.12 10.95 -6.89
N GLU A 66 -18.99 10.73 -6.20
CA GLU A 66 -17.89 9.92 -6.71
C GLU A 66 -17.35 8.96 -5.65
N THR A 67 -17.10 7.72 -6.07
CA THR A 67 -16.53 6.66 -5.25
C THR A 67 -15.39 5.99 -6.00
N SER A 68 -14.22 5.91 -5.39
CA SER A 68 -13.11 5.10 -5.89
C SER A 68 -13.35 3.64 -5.57
N ILE A 69 -13.09 2.78 -6.55
CA ILE A 69 -13.14 1.33 -6.42
C ILE A 69 -11.72 0.77 -6.46
N VAL A 70 -11.42 -0.13 -5.54
CA VAL A 70 -10.22 -0.96 -5.59
C VAL A 70 -10.65 -2.42 -5.49
N TYR A 71 -10.49 -3.17 -6.56
CA TYR A 71 -10.85 -4.59 -6.61
C TYR A 71 -9.62 -5.45 -6.87
N SER A 72 -9.23 -6.24 -5.87
CA SER A 72 -8.12 -7.20 -5.99
C SER A 72 -8.67 -8.54 -6.43
N ILE A 73 -8.35 -8.97 -7.65
CA ILE A 73 -8.91 -10.20 -8.24
C ILE A 73 -7.80 -11.22 -8.43
N LYS A 74 -8.02 -12.43 -7.95
CA LYS A 74 -7.15 -13.58 -8.16
C LYS A 74 -7.21 -14.01 -9.62
N ASN A 75 -6.37 -13.45 -10.42
CA ASN A 75 -6.11 -13.85 -11.79
C ASN A 75 -4.93 -13.03 -12.32
N THR A 76 -4.10 -13.64 -13.14
CA THR A 76 -3.02 -12.94 -13.85
C THR A 76 -3.45 -12.45 -15.22
N ALA A 77 -4.57 -12.97 -15.76
CA ALA A 77 -5.15 -12.50 -17.00
C ALA A 77 -6.06 -11.28 -16.75
N LYS A 78 -5.95 -10.26 -17.61
CA LYS A 78 -6.81 -9.07 -17.53
C LYS A 78 -8.26 -9.45 -17.83
N ILE A 79 -9.17 -8.99 -16.97
CA ILE A 79 -10.61 -9.15 -17.16
C ILE A 79 -11.10 -8.06 -18.11
N LYS A 80 -12.04 -8.39 -18.99
CA LYS A 80 -12.71 -7.40 -19.84
C LYS A 80 -13.50 -6.41 -18.99
N LYS A 81 -13.63 -5.18 -19.49
CA LYS A 81 -14.29 -4.09 -18.78
C LYS A 81 -15.72 -4.44 -18.37
N GLU A 82 -16.48 -5.08 -19.27
CA GLU A 82 -17.89 -5.44 -19.07
C GLU A 82 -18.02 -6.41 -17.89
N ASN A 83 -17.20 -7.46 -17.84
CA ASN A 83 -17.19 -8.45 -16.77
C ASN A 83 -16.77 -7.83 -15.43
N LEU A 84 -15.81 -6.88 -15.45
CA LEU A 84 -15.39 -6.16 -14.23
C LEU A 84 -16.55 -5.34 -13.66
N ILE A 85 -17.31 -4.68 -14.51
CA ILE A 85 -18.49 -3.87 -14.11
C ILE A 85 -19.56 -4.76 -13.50
N GLU A 86 -19.86 -5.91 -14.11
CA GLU A 86 -20.82 -6.88 -13.57
C GLU A 86 -20.41 -7.37 -12.18
N LEU A 87 -19.13 -7.73 -12.01
CA LEU A 87 -18.59 -8.17 -10.73
C LEU A 87 -18.69 -7.08 -9.63
N ILE A 88 -18.49 -5.82 -10.00
CA ILE A 88 -18.66 -4.69 -9.06
C ILE A 88 -20.13 -4.51 -8.72
N ASN A 89 -21.02 -4.60 -9.70
CA ASN A 89 -22.46 -4.42 -9.52
C ASN A 89 -23.08 -5.50 -8.59
N LEU A 90 -22.59 -6.73 -8.62
CA LEU A 90 -23.02 -7.79 -7.69
C LEU A 90 -22.85 -7.40 -6.21
N HIS A 91 -21.91 -6.53 -5.92
CA HIS A 91 -21.58 -6.10 -4.55
C HIS A 91 -21.84 -4.61 -4.32
N ASN A 92 -22.43 -3.93 -5.28
CA ASN A 92 -22.74 -2.51 -5.20
C ASN A 92 -23.78 -2.25 -4.09
N PRO A 93 -23.43 -1.50 -3.03
CA PRO A 93 -24.32 -1.35 -1.86
C PRO A 93 -25.59 -0.53 -2.17
N SER A 94 -25.51 0.48 -3.04
CA SER A 94 -26.65 1.34 -3.38
C SER A 94 -26.33 2.46 -4.39
N TYR A 95 -25.16 2.42 -5.05
CA TYR A 95 -24.77 3.47 -6.00
C TYR A 95 -25.56 3.34 -7.32
N LYS A 96 -26.33 4.35 -7.66
CA LYS A 96 -26.91 4.49 -9.01
C LYS A 96 -25.85 5.07 -9.94
N ILE A 97 -25.11 4.17 -10.60
CA ILE A 97 -23.94 4.50 -11.41
C ILE A 97 -24.36 5.23 -12.68
N LYS A 98 -23.77 6.40 -12.93
CA LYS A 98 -23.96 7.20 -14.16
C LYS A 98 -22.81 6.98 -15.14
N LYS A 99 -21.57 6.93 -14.63
CA LYS A 99 -20.37 6.83 -15.45
C LYS A 99 -19.26 6.12 -14.70
N ILE A 100 -18.38 5.45 -15.45
CA ILE A 100 -17.16 4.82 -14.92
C ILE A 100 -15.96 5.47 -15.60
N LYS A 101 -15.01 5.93 -14.80
CA LYS A 101 -13.81 6.66 -15.22
C LYS A 101 -12.54 5.93 -14.77
N GLU A 102 -11.42 6.23 -15.41
CA GLU A 102 -10.05 5.94 -14.95
C GLU A 102 -9.78 4.47 -14.63
N ILE A 103 -10.21 3.57 -15.50
CA ILE A 103 -9.94 2.13 -15.28
C ILE A 103 -8.46 1.85 -15.50
N SER A 104 -7.80 1.38 -14.44
CA SER A 104 -6.41 0.95 -14.46
C SER A 104 -6.25 -0.41 -13.79
N SER A 105 -5.17 -1.11 -14.11
CA SER A 105 -4.85 -2.39 -13.46
C SER A 105 -3.35 -2.55 -13.25
N PHE A 106 -2.96 -3.19 -12.14
CA PHE A 106 -1.57 -3.48 -11.81
C PHE A 106 -1.43 -4.79 -11.02
N GLU A 107 -0.28 -5.43 -11.16
CA GLU A 107 0.02 -6.65 -10.39
C GLU A 107 0.19 -6.33 -8.90
N LEU A 108 -0.38 -7.22 -8.08
CA LEU A 108 -0.23 -7.15 -6.64
C LEU A 108 1.01 -7.91 -6.18
N LEU A 109 1.87 -7.17 -5.50
CA LEU A 109 3.04 -7.71 -4.83
C LEU A 109 3.27 -7.00 -3.49
N SER A 110 3.80 -7.71 -2.52
CA SER A 110 4.47 -7.08 -1.37
C SER A 110 5.98 -7.14 -1.55
N ALA A 111 6.64 -6.13 -1.01
CA ALA A 111 8.09 -6.04 -1.03
C ALA A 111 8.59 -5.38 0.27
N ASN A 112 9.46 -6.06 0.97
CA ASN A 112 10.10 -5.53 2.18
C ASN A 112 11.61 -5.47 1.98
N LEU A 113 12.22 -4.31 2.20
CA LEU A 113 13.67 -4.15 2.17
C LEU A 113 14.31 -4.89 3.34
N ARG A 114 15.44 -5.58 3.07
CA ARG A 114 16.26 -6.17 4.13
C ARG A 114 17.00 -5.12 4.95
N ASN A 115 17.48 -4.05 4.31
CA ASN A 115 18.16 -2.94 4.98
C ASN A 115 17.56 -1.62 4.53
N TYR A 116 17.22 -0.75 5.46
CA TYR A 116 16.59 0.53 5.19
C TYR A 116 17.59 1.64 4.91
N TYR A 117 18.89 1.43 5.17
CA TYR A 117 19.89 2.44 4.90
C TYR A 117 21.20 1.86 4.36
N TYR A 118 21.96 2.73 3.70
CA TYR A 118 23.34 2.51 3.32
C TYR A 118 24.13 3.81 3.57
N LYS A 119 25.06 3.80 4.54
CA LYS A 119 25.77 5.01 5.00
C LYS A 119 24.77 6.11 5.38
N ASN A 120 24.90 7.30 4.75
CA ASN A 120 24.02 8.44 4.95
C ASN A 120 22.76 8.45 4.05
N ILE A 121 22.48 7.38 3.31
CA ILE A 121 21.32 7.24 2.45
C ILE A 121 20.28 6.39 3.16
N LEU A 122 19.08 6.93 3.40
CA LEU A 122 17.91 6.27 3.95
C LEU A 122 16.93 5.94 2.84
N ALA A 123 16.53 4.68 2.70
CA ALA A 123 15.34 4.30 1.96
C ALA A 123 14.09 4.59 2.80
N PHE A 124 13.03 5.12 2.18
CA PHE A 124 11.85 5.54 2.92
C PHE A 124 10.55 5.31 2.14
N GLY A 125 9.41 5.29 2.86
CA GLY A 125 8.09 5.12 2.29
C GLY A 125 7.91 3.75 1.63
N GLU A 126 7.19 3.68 0.51
CA GLU A 126 6.94 2.41 -0.21
C GLU A 126 8.21 1.69 -0.66
N LEU A 127 9.35 2.38 -0.73
CA LEU A 127 10.61 1.72 -1.02
C LEU A 127 11.01 0.73 0.08
N THR A 128 10.71 1.03 1.35
CA THR A 128 11.02 0.15 2.49
C THR A 128 10.03 -0.98 2.65
N HIS A 129 8.76 -0.71 2.40
CA HIS A 129 7.66 -1.67 2.53
C HIS A 129 6.55 -1.36 1.52
N LYS A 130 6.33 -2.26 0.60
CA LYS A 130 5.15 -2.29 -0.26
C LYS A 130 4.26 -3.44 0.21
N ILE A 131 3.00 -3.17 0.54
CA ILE A 131 2.07 -4.16 1.07
C ILE A 131 0.86 -4.33 0.15
N HIS A 132 0.08 -5.38 0.35
CA HIS A 132 -1.22 -5.55 -0.31
C HIS A 132 -2.12 -4.33 0.00
N PRO A 133 -2.85 -3.76 -0.98
CA PRO A 133 -3.70 -2.58 -0.78
C PRO A 133 -4.96 -2.86 0.07
N LEU A 134 -4.91 -3.84 0.95
CA LEU A 134 -5.97 -4.17 1.88
C LEU A 134 -6.19 -2.97 2.82
N ALA A 135 -7.39 -2.41 2.79
CA ALA A 135 -7.81 -1.27 3.61
C ALA A 135 -6.90 -0.02 3.51
N GLY A 136 -6.12 0.16 2.42
CA GLY A 136 -5.31 1.35 2.20
C GLY A 136 -4.16 1.58 3.19
N GLN A 137 -3.69 0.55 3.87
CA GLN A 137 -2.77 0.67 5.01
C GLN A 137 -1.34 1.10 4.67
N GLY A 138 -0.91 1.01 3.41
CA GLY A 138 0.45 1.38 2.99
C GLY A 138 0.79 2.84 3.28
N PHE A 139 -0.15 3.75 3.01
CA PHE A 139 0.01 5.17 3.32
C PHE A 139 0.11 5.43 4.83
N ASN A 140 -0.74 4.79 5.63
CA ASN A 140 -0.73 4.91 7.09
C ASN A 140 0.61 4.45 7.70
N MET A 141 1.21 3.40 7.15
CA MET A 141 2.56 2.97 7.55
C MET A 141 3.60 4.06 7.28
N THR A 142 3.55 4.70 6.11
CA THR A 142 4.47 5.79 5.75
C THR A 142 4.30 6.99 6.68
N ILE A 143 3.07 7.40 7.02
CA ILE A 143 2.81 8.50 7.98
C ILE A 143 3.41 8.18 9.35
N ARG A 144 3.24 6.95 9.84
CA ARG A 144 3.86 6.51 11.09
C ARG A 144 5.39 6.55 11.03
N ASP A 145 5.98 6.12 9.92
CA ASP A 145 7.42 6.14 9.71
C ASP A 145 7.97 7.57 9.66
N ILE A 146 7.22 8.53 9.09
CA ILE A 146 7.54 9.97 9.13
C ILE A 146 7.64 10.43 10.58
N LYS A 147 6.64 10.10 11.42
CA LYS A 147 6.66 10.48 12.84
C LYS A 147 7.91 9.93 13.54
N ILE A 148 8.21 8.64 13.35
CA ILE A 148 9.42 8.02 13.94
C ILE A 148 10.69 8.76 13.51
N LEU A 149 10.82 9.11 12.22
CA LEU A 149 11.99 9.81 11.71
C LEU A 149 12.11 11.22 12.28
N LEU A 150 11.01 11.96 12.35
CA LEU A 150 10.96 13.30 12.92
C LEU A 150 11.33 13.30 14.41
N ASP A 151 10.80 12.37 15.20
CA ASP A 151 11.12 12.22 16.62
C ASP A 151 12.63 11.93 16.82
N ILE A 152 13.25 11.10 15.97
CA ILE A 152 14.69 10.84 16.02
C ILE A 152 15.49 12.09 15.70
N ILE A 153 15.12 12.81 14.65
CA ILE A 153 15.83 14.03 14.23
C ILE A 153 15.71 15.11 15.34
N GLN A 154 14.50 15.32 15.86
CA GLN A 154 14.26 16.30 16.91
C GLN A 154 15.10 16.00 18.16
N ASN A 155 15.05 14.75 18.65
CA ASN A 155 15.86 14.34 19.80
C ASN A 155 17.37 14.59 19.60
N LYS A 156 17.88 14.36 18.38
CA LYS A 156 19.30 14.64 18.10
C LYS A 156 19.60 16.14 18.11
N ILE A 157 18.71 16.97 17.58
CA ILE A 157 18.85 18.42 17.61
C ILE A 157 18.87 18.91 19.05
N ASP A 158 17.90 18.47 19.87
CA ASP A 158 17.75 18.88 21.27
C ASP A 158 18.98 18.52 22.12
N LEU A 159 19.64 17.39 21.77
CA LEU A 159 20.87 16.93 22.44
C LEU A 159 22.16 17.48 21.80
N GLY A 160 22.09 18.34 20.80
CA GLY A 160 23.26 18.84 20.08
C GLY A 160 24.04 17.76 19.30
N LEU A 161 23.40 16.64 18.97
CA LEU A 161 24.03 15.52 18.28
C LEU A 161 23.98 15.71 16.76
N PRO A 162 24.98 15.18 16.00
CA PRO A 162 25.03 15.36 14.56
C PRO A 162 23.90 14.57 13.85
N ILE A 163 23.29 15.21 12.84
CA ILE A 163 22.37 14.58 11.89
C ILE A 163 23.18 13.88 10.82
N ASN A 164 23.44 12.59 11.00
CA ASN A 164 24.26 11.75 10.13
C ASN A 164 23.69 10.32 10.00
N SER A 165 24.51 9.35 9.60
CA SER A 165 24.09 7.94 9.45
C SER A 165 23.52 7.30 10.71
N SER A 166 23.78 7.87 11.90
CA SER A 166 23.20 7.37 13.16
C SER A 166 21.67 7.54 13.20
N VAL A 167 21.12 8.57 12.53
CA VAL A 167 19.66 8.74 12.33
C VAL A 167 19.09 7.54 11.58
N ASN A 168 19.76 7.13 10.51
CA ASN A 168 19.31 6.01 9.67
C ASN A 168 19.32 4.68 10.43
N GLN A 169 20.36 4.46 11.22
CA GLN A 169 20.51 3.27 12.06
C GLN A 169 19.39 3.17 13.10
N GLU A 170 19.13 4.28 13.79
CA GLU A 170 18.09 4.35 14.81
C GLU A 170 16.70 4.19 14.18
N PHE A 171 16.45 4.85 13.04
CA PHE A 171 15.21 4.69 12.29
C PHE A 171 14.98 3.23 11.89
N GLN A 172 15.97 2.56 11.29
CA GLN A 172 15.83 1.14 10.94
C GLN A 172 15.50 0.29 12.17
N LYS A 173 16.17 0.52 13.30
CA LYS A 173 15.92 -0.22 14.54
C LYS A 173 14.48 -0.06 15.03
N LYS A 174 13.93 1.15 14.99
CA LYS A 174 12.56 1.45 15.46
C LYS A 174 11.47 1.03 14.47
N ALA A 175 11.69 1.28 13.17
CA ALA A 175 10.64 1.10 12.16
C ALA A 175 10.58 -0.33 11.59
N LYS A 176 11.73 -0.98 11.34
CA LYS A 176 11.79 -2.23 10.57
C LYS A 176 11.00 -3.37 11.20
N HIS A 177 11.12 -3.58 12.50
CA HIS A 177 10.40 -4.65 13.20
C HIS A 177 8.89 -4.43 13.15
N ARG A 178 8.45 -3.20 13.40
CA ARG A 178 7.03 -2.82 13.32
C ARG A 178 6.47 -3.01 11.91
N ASN A 179 7.21 -2.57 10.91
CA ASN A 179 6.82 -2.70 9.51
C ASN A 179 6.71 -4.16 9.08
N PHE A 180 7.64 -5.00 9.54
CA PHE A 180 7.62 -6.43 9.26
C PHE A 180 6.40 -7.14 9.88
N ILE A 181 6.11 -6.90 11.16
CA ILE A 181 4.94 -7.48 11.84
C ILE A 181 3.65 -7.02 11.15
N PHE A 182 3.55 -5.73 10.84
CA PHE A 182 2.35 -5.18 10.22
C PHE A 182 2.14 -5.72 8.78
N SER A 183 3.20 -5.80 7.98
CA SER A 183 3.16 -6.37 6.65
C SER A 183 2.71 -7.84 6.66
N ASN A 184 3.26 -8.66 7.57
CA ASN A 184 2.85 -10.05 7.71
C ASN A 184 1.41 -10.18 8.25
N GLY A 185 0.96 -9.27 9.11
CA GLY A 185 -0.43 -9.22 9.58
C GLY A 185 -1.42 -8.99 8.43
N ILE A 186 -1.11 -8.05 7.53
CA ILE A 186 -1.92 -7.81 6.33
C ILE A 186 -1.93 -9.04 5.40
N ASP A 187 -0.77 -9.68 5.21
CA ASP A 187 -0.65 -10.90 4.43
C ASP A 187 -1.47 -12.04 5.03
N PHE A 188 -1.44 -12.19 6.37
CA PHE A 188 -2.21 -13.20 7.08
C PHE A 188 -3.71 -12.99 6.92
N ILE A 189 -4.20 -11.75 7.09
CA ILE A 189 -5.61 -11.40 6.86
C ILE A 189 -6.02 -11.76 5.43
N TYR A 190 -5.20 -11.37 4.44
CA TYR A 190 -5.47 -11.69 3.03
C TYR A 190 -5.54 -13.20 2.78
N GLU A 191 -4.63 -13.99 3.35
CA GLU A 191 -4.61 -15.45 3.21
C GLU A 191 -5.78 -16.11 3.93
N PHE A 192 -6.14 -15.64 5.13
CA PHE A 192 -7.26 -16.16 5.91
C PHE A 192 -8.56 -16.08 5.12
N PHE A 193 -8.90 -14.93 4.57
CA PHE A 193 -10.11 -14.79 3.75
C PHE A 193 -10.04 -15.59 2.45
N ASN A 194 -8.85 -15.77 1.90
CA ASN A 194 -8.63 -16.63 0.75
C ASN A 194 -8.86 -18.12 1.06
N TYR A 195 -8.53 -18.55 2.26
CA TYR A 195 -8.72 -19.93 2.71
C TYR A 195 -10.20 -20.22 3.00
N GLU A 196 -10.88 -19.32 3.70
CA GLU A 196 -12.32 -19.45 3.98
C GLU A 196 -13.15 -19.56 2.69
N SER A 197 -12.79 -18.83 1.63
CA SER A 197 -13.44 -18.92 0.33
C SER A 197 -13.27 -20.27 -0.38
N LYS A 198 -12.27 -21.07 0.02
CA LYS A 198 -12.03 -22.43 -0.52
C LYS A 198 -12.77 -23.53 0.24
N ILE A 199 -13.07 -23.30 1.52
CA ILE A 199 -13.76 -24.30 2.36
C ILE A 199 -15.28 -24.26 2.13
N LYS A 200 -15.85 -23.10 1.78
CA LYS A 200 -17.28 -22.90 1.54
C LYS A 200 -17.74 -23.29 0.11
N ASN A 201 -16.86 -23.89 -0.68
CA ASN A 201 -17.15 -24.54 -1.96
C ASN A 201 -16.95 -26.04 -1.82
#